data_2d750f6030d9a43efec3eb07447ff60e
#
_entry.id   2d750f6030d9a43efec3eb07447ff60e
#
_cell.length_a   1.000
_cell.length_b   1.000
_cell.length_c   1.000
_cell.angle_alpha   90.00
_cell.angle_beta   90.00
_cell.angle_gamma   90.00
#
_symmetry.space_group_name_H-M   'P 1'
#
loop_
_entity.id
_entity.type
_entity.pdbx_description
1 polymer ?
#
loop_
_entity_poly.entity_id
_entity_poly.type
_entity_poly.pdbx_seq_one_letter_code
_entity_poly.pdbx_strand_id
1 'polypeptide(L)'
;MSTIAQRLRDLFELSYGQKVFLVASLPLVLAVTLISFVVTSQSRALAEREIQGLEQQLIQAKRDELKNYLSIARTAIISTYGLAGPTDEAAKLQVTQELSSMLYGQDGYFFVFDYEGNNLVAPRQTFLIGENWSGLKDVNGVPITDELIRIARSGGGYHSFDWPKPSDGVTERMFVYVNGLQDWRWVVGTGVFIGDILQTVADARADVEDRIRQTSYYIVGIAIAALIGVFLSGMFINLRERRLADAKLKDLTQRIIDTQEEERGRVARELHDGINQMLVGVRYALELARRRLGLGDTRASESLGKGIDGLGGAIQEVRRISRDLRPGVLDDLGLGPALKVLIDDFSTRTGVEATFETVVFRNRLDEEARIALYRIAQEALNNIDRHSQATTIAA
;
A
#
# COMPACT_ATOMS: atom_id res chain seq x y z
N MET A 1 23.37 5.89 -12.10
CA MET A 1 23.39 4.89 -10.99
C MET A 1 23.51 5.53 -9.58
N SER A 2 23.93 6.78 -9.44
CA SER A 2 24.05 7.45 -8.13
C SER A 2 22.74 7.78 -7.42
N THR A 3 21.68 8.06 -8.16
CA THR A 3 20.38 8.53 -7.60
C THR A 3 19.57 7.42 -6.92
N ILE A 4 19.67 6.18 -7.36
CA ILE A 4 18.96 5.02 -6.77
C ILE A 4 19.63 4.60 -5.46
N ALA A 5 20.97 4.58 -5.43
CA ALA A 5 21.71 4.25 -4.21
C ALA A 5 21.53 5.31 -3.10
N GLN A 6 21.38 6.58 -3.47
CA GLN A 6 21.09 7.66 -2.55
C GLN A 6 19.68 7.56 -1.97
N ARG A 7 18.65 7.28 -2.81
CA ARG A 7 17.28 7.05 -2.37
C ARG A 7 17.13 5.79 -1.49
N LEU A 8 17.94 4.76 -1.72
CA LEU A 8 17.98 3.58 -0.84
C LEU A 8 18.62 3.90 0.51
N ARG A 9 19.62 4.79 0.58
CA ARG A 9 20.17 5.28 1.86
C ARG A 9 19.17 6.08 2.66
N ASP A 10 18.42 6.97 2.01
CA ASP A 10 17.38 7.78 2.66
C ASP A 10 16.26 6.91 3.26
N LEU A 11 15.99 5.71 2.69
CA LEU A 11 15.09 4.71 3.26
C LEU A 11 15.61 4.10 4.58
N PHE A 12 16.92 4.09 4.80
CA PHE A 12 17.51 3.62 6.07
C PHE A 12 17.46 4.66 7.19
N GLU A 13 17.31 5.95 6.86
CA GLU A 13 17.17 7.04 7.85
C GLU A 13 15.72 7.28 8.30
N LEU A 14 14.74 6.57 7.72
CA LEU A 14 13.34 6.67 8.12
C LEU A 14 13.13 6.22 9.57
N SER A 15 12.28 6.95 10.28
CA SER A 15 11.84 6.53 11.63
C SER A 15 11.18 5.15 11.60
N TYR A 16 11.23 4.43 12.71
CA TYR A 16 10.64 3.08 12.81
C TYR A 16 9.19 3.05 12.33
N GLY A 17 8.36 4.03 12.73
CA GLY A 17 6.97 4.15 12.30
C GLY A 17 6.80 4.33 10.79
N GLN A 18 7.70 5.07 10.13
CA GLN A 18 7.68 5.24 8.67
C GLN A 18 8.05 3.96 7.93
N LYS A 19 9.00 3.18 8.48
CA LYS A 19 9.38 1.87 7.92
C LYS A 19 8.20 0.90 7.99
N VAL A 20 7.55 0.79 9.14
CA VAL A 20 6.37 -0.07 9.34
C VAL A 20 5.24 0.34 8.41
N PHE A 21 4.96 1.64 8.28
CA PHE A 21 3.95 2.15 7.35
C PHE A 21 4.25 1.78 5.90
N LEU A 22 5.49 1.97 5.42
CA LEU A 22 5.89 1.62 4.05
C LEU A 22 5.78 0.11 3.78
N VAL A 23 6.25 -0.72 4.72
CA VAL A 23 6.19 -2.19 4.59
C VAL A 23 4.75 -2.69 4.54
N ALA A 24 3.83 -2.03 5.27
CA ALA A 24 2.41 -2.42 5.28
C ALA A 24 1.63 -1.83 4.09
N SER A 25 1.91 -0.58 3.68
CA SER A 25 1.14 0.11 2.63
C SER A 25 1.55 -0.32 1.22
N LEU A 26 2.83 -0.59 0.96
CA LEU A 26 3.32 -0.93 -0.39
C LEU A 26 2.71 -2.24 -0.94
N PRO A 27 2.70 -3.37 -0.20
CA PRO A 27 2.04 -4.60 -0.64
C PRO A 27 0.52 -4.42 -0.81
N LEU A 28 -0.12 -3.63 0.06
CA LEU A 28 -1.54 -3.34 -0.03
C LEU A 28 -1.88 -2.59 -1.32
N VAL A 29 -1.16 -1.52 -1.64
CA VAL A 29 -1.35 -0.75 -2.88
C VAL A 29 -1.10 -1.63 -4.11
N LEU A 30 -0.05 -2.44 -4.09
CA LEU A 30 0.29 -3.34 -5.20
C LEU A 30 -0.80 -4.40 -5.39
N ALA A 31 -1.28 -5.01 -4.30
CA ALA A 31 -2.35 -6.01 -4.35
C ALA A 31 -3.66 -5.41 -4.88
N VAL A 32 -4.08 -4.23 -4.39
CA VAL A 32 -5.29 -3.56 -4.86
C VAL A 32 -5.17 -3.15 -6.32
N THR A 33 -4.01 -2.65 -6.76
CA THR A 33 -3.77 -2.29 -8.16
C THR A 33 -3.86 -3.52 -9.06
N LEU A 34 -3.26 -4.64 -8.66
CA LEU A 34 -3.31 -5.90 -9.40
C LEU A 34 -4.74 -6.44 -9.48
N ILE A 35 -5.45 -6.48 -8.35
CA ILE A 35 -6.86 -6.94 -8.30
C ILE A 35 -7.73 -6.05 -9.19
N SER A 36 -7.59 -4.72 -9.08
CA SER A 36 -8.34 -3.77 -9.92
C SER A 36 -8.09 -4.01 -11.41
N PHE A 37 -6.83 -4.20 -11.80
CA PHE A 37 -6.46 -4.49 -13.17
C PHE A 37 -7.08 -5.80 -13.67
N VAL A 38 -6.97 -6.89 -12.90
CA VAL A 38 -7.52 -8.21 -13.26
C VAL A 38 -9.05 -8.14 -13.35
N VAL A 39 -9.73 -7.57 -12.35
CA VAL A 39 -11.19 -7.45 -12.33
C VAL A 39 -11.70 -6.63 -13.52
N THR A 40 -11.10 -5.46 -13.78
CA THR A 40 -11.49 -4.60 -14.90
C THR A 40 -11.26 -5.28 -16.25
N SER A 41 -10.12 -5.94 -16.42
CA SER A 41 -9.77 -6.64 -17.65
C SER A 41 -10.72 -7.82 -17.92
N GLN A 42 -10.99 -8.63 -16.91
CA GLN A 42 -11.91 -9.77 -17.04
C GLN A 42 -13.35 -9.31 -17.27
N SER A 43 -13.82 -8.29 -16.55
CA SER A 43 -15.16 -7.74 -16.73
C SER A 43 -15.38 -7.19 -18.14
N ARG A 44 -14.40 -6.48 -18.70
CA ARG A 44 -14.46 -5.99 -20.09
C ARG A 44 -14.49 -7.14 -21.09
N ALA A 45 -13.63 -8.13 -20.93
CA ALA A 45 -13.57 -9.27 -21.84
C ALA A 45 -14.87 -10.12 -21.81
N LEU A 46 -15.47 -10.28 -20.64
CA LEU A 46 -16.74 -11.00 -20.49
C LEU A 46 -17.88 -10.19 -21.15
N ALA A 47 -17.98 -8.91 -20.84
CA ALA A 47 -19.00 -8.04 -21.38
C ALA A 47 -18.96 -7.94 -22.92
N GLU A 48 -17.78 -7.83 -23.52
CA GLU A 48 -17.64 -7.80 -24.97
C GLU A 48 -18.13 -9.11 -25.60
N ARG A 49 -17.86 -10.27 -24.99
CA ARG A 49 -18.40 -11.55 -25.46
C ARG A 49 -19.91 -11.65 -25.34
N GLU A 50 -20.47 -11.17 -24.24
CA GLU A 50 -21.94 -11.15 -24.05
C GLU A 50 -22.63 -10.23 -25.03
N ILE A 51 -22.09 -9.03 -25.27
CA ILE A 51 -22.62 -8.05 -26.25
C ILE A 51 -22.54 -8.62 -27.66
N GLN A 52 -21.41 -9.22 -28.06
CA GLN A 52 -21.27 -9.88 -29.36
C GLN A 52 -22.25 -11.05 -29.51
N GLY A 53 -22.44 -11.83 -28.46
CA GLY A 53 -23.42 -12.90 -28.43
C GLY A 53 -24.86 -12.40 -28.62
N LEU A 54 -25.22 -11.34 -27.90
CA LEU A 54 -26.53 -10.68 -28.03
C LEU A 54 -26.74 -10.14 -29.45
N GLU A 55 -25.79 -9.42 -30.01
CA GLU A 55 -25.84 -8.89 -31.37
C GLU A 55 -26.07 -10.02 -32.40
N GLN A 56 -25.28 -11.10 -32.30
CA GLN A 56 -25.41 -12.26 -33.19
C GLN A 56 -26.80 -12.93 -33.07
N GLN A 57 -27.30 -13.09 -31.84
CA GLN A 57 -28.62 -13.66 -31.60
C GLN A 57 -29.75 -12.81 -32.20
N LEU A 58 -29.68 -11.48 -31.99
CA LEU A 58 -30.69 -10.56 -32.54
C LEU A 58 -30.65 -10.52 -34.06
N ILE A 59 -29.48 -10.47 -34.68
CA ILE A 59 -29.31 -10.51 -36.14
C ILE A 59 -29.80 -11.86 -36.68
N GLN A 60 -29.47 -12.99 -36.02
CA GLN A 60 -29.92 -14.30 -36.46
C GLN A 60 -31.46 -14.44 -36.38
N ALA A 61 -32.08 -13.94 -35.32
CA ALA A 61 -33.54 -13.90 -35.21
C ALA A 61 -34.16 -13.12 -36.36
N LYS A 62 -33.56 -11.96 -36.75
CA LYS A 62 -34.06 -11.19 -37.91
C LYS A 62 -33.82 -11.93 -39.25
N ARG A 63 -32.74 -12.65 -39.39
CA ARG A 63 -32.50 -13.53 -40.55
C ARG A 63 -33.61 -14.56 -40.71
N ASP A 64 -33.92 -15.24 -39.64
CA ASP A 64 -34.95 -16.30 -39.64
C ASP A 64 -36.34 -15.71 -39.88
N GLU A 65 -36.64 -14.52 -39.31
CA GLU A 65 -37.86 -13.77 -39.53
C GLU A 65 -38.03 -13.42 -41.01
N LEU A 66 -37.03 -12.81 -41.67
CA LEU A 66 -37.05 -12.44 -43.09
C LEU A 66 -37.24 -13.66 -44.00
N LYS A 67 -36.52 -14.77 -43.68
CA LYS A 67 -36.67 -16.02 -44.46
C LYS A 67 -38.07 -16.57 -44.35
N ASN A 68 -38.69 -16.50 -43.15
CA ASN A 68 -40.05 -16.94 -42.93
C ASN A 68 -41.04 -16.03 -43.69
N TYR A 69 -40.92 -14.71 -43.66
CA TYR A 69 -41.77 -13.82 -44.43
C TYR A 69 -41.68 -14.10 -45.93
N LEU A 70 -40.46 -14.24 -46.46
CA LEU A 70 -40.31 -14.55 -47.89
C LEU A 70 -40.85 -15.97 -48.26
N SER A 71 -40.74 -16.91 -47.37
CA SER A 71 -41.34 -18.28 -47.55
C SER A 71 -42.88 -18.21 -47.62
N ILE A 72 -43.51 -17.39 -46.76
CA ILE A 72 -44.96 -17.17 -46.77
C ILE A 72 -45.38 -16.49 -48.09
N ALA A 73 -44.66 -15.42 -48.47
CA ALA A 73 -44.95 -14.75 -49.77
C ALA A 73 -44.79 -15.69 -50.96
N ARG A 74 -43.74 -16.52 -50.96
CA ARG A 74 -43.53 -17.53 -52.01
C ARG A 74 -44.65 -18.57 -52.04
N THR A 75 -45.14 -19.01 -50.89
CA THR A 75 -46.28 -19.95 -50.82
C THR A 75 -47.54 -19.32 -51.42
N ALA A 76 -47.80 -18.05 -51.20
CA ALA A 76 -48.94 -17.37 -51.75
C ALA A 76 -48.91 -17.30 -53.29
N ILE A 77 -47.74 -17.02 -53.84
CA ILE A 77 -47.60 -16.81 -55.31
C ILE A 77 -47.24 -18.10 -56.07
N ILE A 78 -46.94 -19.20 -55.40
CA ILE A 78 -46.38 -20.42 -56.04
C ILE A 78 -47.33 -21.07 -57.03
N SER A 79 -48.62 -21.02 -56.79
CA SER A 79 -49.65 -21.53 -57.69
C SER A 79 -49.70 -20.74 -58.99
N THR A 80 -49.68 -19.40 -58.92
CA THR A 80 -49.68 -18.54 -60.08
C THR A 80 -48.37 -18.60 -60.84
N TYR A 81 -47.24 -18.54 -60.15
CA TYR A 81 -45.90 -18.61 -60.73
C TYR A 81 -45.62 -20.00 -61.40
N GLY A 82 -46.00 -21.09 -60.76
CA GLY A 82 -45.67 -22.43 -61.22
C GLY A 82 -46.50 -22.92 -62.40
N LEU A 83 -47.63 -22.31 -62.66
CA LEU A 83 -48.52 -22.63 -63.78
C LEU A 83 -48.33 -21.71 -64.99
N ALA A 84 -47.73 -20.54 -64.80
CA ALA A 84 -47.61 -19.49 -65.81
C ALA A 84 -46.31 -19.59 -66.60
N GLY A 85 -46.35 -19.35 -67.89
CA GLY A 85 -45.17 -19.23 -68.72
C GLY A 85 -44.36 -17.98 -68.48
N PRO A 86 -43.09 -17.93 -68.94
CA PRO A 86 -42.20 -16.75 -68.75
C PRO A 86 -42.70 -15.44 -69.33
N THR A 87 -43.60 -15.50 -70.30
CA THR A 87 -44.19 -14.33 -71.01
C THR A 87 -45.62 -14.06 -70.62
N ASP A 88 -46.16 -14.71 -69.60
CA ASP A 88 -47.54 -14.50 -69.13
C ASP A 88 -47.67 -13.22 -68.32
N GLU A 89 -47.97 -12.11 -68.99
CA GLU A 89 -48.09 -10.79 -68.33
C GLU A 89 -49.28 -10.69 -67.38
N ALA A 90 -50.33 -11.48 -67.58
CA ALA A 90 -51.47 -11.50 -66.66
C ALA A 90 -51.10 -12.15 -65.31
N ALA A 91 -50.40 -13.28 -65.37
CA ALA A 91 -49.90 -13.93 -64.17
C ALA A 91 -48.84 -13.07 -63.45
N LYS A 92 -47.96 -12.39 -64.18
CA LYS A 92 -46.99 -11.46 -63.61
C LYS A 92 -47.70 -10.29 -62.89
N LEU A 93 -48.73 -9.68 -63.52
CA LEU A 93 -49.52 -8.61 -62.91
C LEU A 93 -50.21 -9.10 -61.60
N GLN A 94 -50.80 -10.31 -61.64
CA GLN A 94 -51.40 -10.89 -60.44
C GLN A 94 -50.41 -11.05 -59.31
N VAL A 95 -49.22 -11.60 -59.55
CA VAL A 95 -48.16 -11.77 -58.54
C VAL A 95 -47.67 -10.42 -58.01
N THR A 96 -47.53 -9.40 -58.87
CA THR A 96 -47.13 -8.06 -58.37
C THR A 96 -48.21 -7.45 -57.49
N GLN A 97 -49.49 -7.64 -57.79
CA GLN A 97 -50.61 -7.18 -56.95
C GLN A 97 -50.66 -7.92 -55.62
N GLU A 98 -50.48 -9.25 -55.62
CA GLU A 98 -50.44 -10.05 -54.40
C GLU A 98 -49.29 -9.61 -53.50
N LEU A 99 -48.07 -9.52 -54.01
CA LEU A 99 -46.91 -9.07 -53.24
C LEU A 99 -47.03 -7.61 -52.75
N SER A 100 -47.62 -6.71 -53.53
CA SER A 100 -47.88 -5.32 -53.15
C SER A 100 -48.87 -5.20 -51.98
N SER A 101 -49.82 -6.16 -51.86
CA SER A 101 -50.79 -6.19 -50.77
C SER A 101 -50.26 -6.76 -49.48
N MET A 102 -49.14 -7.48 -49.55
CA MET A 102 -48.50 -8.10 -48.39
C MET A 102 -47.62 -7.10 -47.62
N LEU A 103 -48.21 -6.50 -46.61
CA LEU A 103 -47.54 -5.62 -45.70
C LEU A 103 -47.47 -6.26 -44.31
N TYR A 104 -46.38 -6.03 -43.58
CA TYR A 104 -46.23 -6.48 -42.22
C TYR A 104 -45.49 -5.45 -41.33
N GLY A 105 -45.83 -5.43 -40.05
CA GLY A 105 -45.30 -4.42 -39.15
C GLY A 105 -45.54 -3.00 -39.63
N GLN A 106 -44.74 -2.05 -39.16
CA GLN A 106 -44.85 -0.64 -39.51
C GLN A 106 -44.22 -0.34 -40.89
N ASP A 107 -43.03 -0.90 -41.14
CA ASP A 107 -42.23 -0.58 -42.35
C ASP A 107 -41.92 -1.80 -43.20
N GLY A 108 -42.47 -2.96 -42.87
CA GLY A 108 -42.26 -4.20 -43.61
C GLY A 108 -43.06 -4.24 -44.92
N TYR A 109 -42.42 -4.63 -46.00
CA TYR A 109 -43.01 -4.81 -47.32
C TYR A 109 -42.18 -5.77 -48.18
N PHE A 110 -42.77 -6.25 -49.28
CA PHE A 110 -42.07 -6.99 -50.32
C PHE A 110 -41.73 -6.05 -51.45
N PHE A 111 -40.56 -6.25 -52.03
CA PHE A 111 -40.14 -5.54 -53.25
C PHE A 111 -39.76 -6.53 -54.34
N VAL A 112 -39.92 -6.11 -55.57
CA VAL A 112 -39.56 -6.92 -56.72
C VAL A 112 -38.80 -6.09 -57.72
N PHE A 113 -37.67 -6.63 -58.23
CA PHE A 113 -36.92 -6.11 -59.36
C PHE A 113 -36.85 -7.14 -60.44
N ASP A 114 -36.81 -6.76 -61.70
CA ASP A 114 -36.32 -7.66 -62.74
C ASP A 114 -34.81 -7.71 -62.80
N TYR A 115 -34.23 -8.63 -63.58
CA TYR A 115 -32.76 -8.76 -63.66
C TYR A 115 -32.11 -7.61 -64.48
N GLU A 116 -32.86 -6.75 -65.09
CA GLU A 116 -32.47 -5.52 -65.78
C GLU A 116 -32.44 -4.31 -64.83
N GLY A 117 -32.95 -4.47 -63.60
CA GLY A 117 -32.93 -3.44 -62.55
C GLY A 117 -34.18 -2.55 -62.50
N ASN A 118 -35.24 -2.91 -63.23
CA ASN A 118 -36.52 -2.20 -63.16
C ASN A 118 -37.26 -2.65 -61.91
N ASN A 119 -37.76 -1.68 -61.11
CA ASN A 119 -38.58 -1.97 -59.95
C ASN A 119 -40.03 -2.25 -60.34
N LEU A 120 -40.54 -3.42 -59.95
CA LEU A 120 -41.88 -3.86 -60.26
C LEU A 120 -42.85 -3.72 -59.08
N VAL A 121 -42.33 -3.82 -57.85
CA VAL A 121 -43.12 -3.75 -56.60
C VAL A 121 -42.35 -2.99 -55.53
N ALA A 122 -42.95 -1.91 -55.05
CA ALA A 122 -42.47 -1.16 -53.88
C ALA A 122 -43.64 -0.43 -53.20
N PRO A 123 -44.54 -1.12 -52.51
CA PRO A 123 -45.86 -0.61 -52.12
C PRO A 123 -45.79 0.57 -51.14
N ARG A 124 -44.72 0.67 -50.35
CA ARG A 124 -44.51 1.78 -49.40
C ARG A 124 -43.69 2.94 -50.00
N GLN A 125 -43.09 2.75 -51.18
CA GLN A 125 -42.24 3.71 -51.89
C GLN A 125 -42.56 3.70 -53.37
N THR A 126 -43.81 4.07 -53.70
CA THR A 126 -44.38 3.94 -55.05
C THR A 126 -43.65 4.72 -56.14
N PHE A 127 -42.83 5.74 -55.76
CA PHE A 127 -41.98 6.47 -56.68
C PHE A 127 -40.85 5.64 -57.30
N LEU A 128 -40.55 4.47 -56.75
CA LEU A 128 -39.57 3.52 -57.26
C LEU A 128 -40.11 2.70 -58.42
N ILE A 129 -41.45 2.48 -58.47
CA ILE A 129 -42.08 1.54 -59.37
C ILE A 129 -41.99 2.04 -60.82
N GLY A 130 -41.55 1.17 -61.73
CA GLY A 130 -41.39 1.46 -63.14
C GLY A 130 -40.10 2.13 -63.57
N GLU A 131 -39.28 2.53 -62.56
CA GLU A 131 -37.99 3.14 -62.82
C GLU A 131 -36.88 2.12 -62.81
N ASN A 132 -35.80 2.35 -63.59
CA ASN A 132 -34.60 1.52 -63.59
C ASN A 132 -33.60 1.99 -62.54
N TRP A 133 -33.27 1.13 -61.62
CA TRP A 133 -32.38 1.39 -60.47
C TRP A 133 -31.04 0.64 -60.57
N SER A 134 -30.62 0.23 -61.77
CA SER A 134 -29.32 -0.36 -62.03
C SER A 134 -28.19 0.57 -61.51
N GLY A 135 -27.21 0.07 -60.83
CA GLY A 135 -26.09 0.83 -60.25
C GLY A 135 -26.45 1.63 -59.00
N LEU A 136 -27.67 1.50 -58.47
CA LEU A 136 -28.08 2.17 -57.24
C LEU A 136 -27.15 1.74 -56.07
N LYS A 137 -26.67 2.74 -55.34
CA LYS A 137 -25.86 2.58 -54.12
C LYS A 137 -26.47 3.36 -52.98
N ASP A 138 -26.20 2.90 -51.78
CA ASP A 138 -26.55 3.62 -50.56
C ASP A 138 -25.65 4.86 -50.33
N VAL A 139 -25.87 5.57 -49.22
CA VAL A 139 -25.12 6.76 -48.84
C VAL A 139 -23.65 6.48 -48.55
N ASN A 140 -23.29 5.24 -48.26
CA ASN A 140 -21.95 4.77 -48.01
C ASN A 140 -21.28 4.13 -49.24
N GLY A 141 -21.96 4.13 -50.39
CA GLY A 141 -21.48 3.54 -51.65
C GLY A 141 -21.66 2.02 -51.76
N VAL A 142 -22.45 1.42 -50.87
CA VAL A 142 -22.76 -0.03 -50.93
C VAL A 142 -23.73 -0.27 -52.09
N PRO A 143 -23.43 -1.19 -53.05
CA PRO A 143 -24.33 -1.48 -54.17
C PRO A 143 -25.60 -2.15 -53.67
N ILE A 144 -26.75 -1.69 -54.12
CA ILE A 144 -28.05 -2.23 -53.74
C ILE A 144 -28.56 -3.14 -54.82
N THR A 145 -29.12 -2.58 -55.92
CA THR A 145 -29.86 -3.34 -56.95
C THR A 145 -29.01 -4.41 -57.61
N ASP A 146 -27.80 -4.09 -58.02
CA ASP A 146 -26.91 -5.03 -58.72
C ASP A 146 -26.52 -6.21 -57.78
N GLU A 147 -26.31 -5.93 -56.52
CA GLU A 147 -25.97 -6.97 -55.52
C GLU A 147 -27.20 -7.87 -55.22
N LEU A 148 -28.40 -7.28 -55.07
CA LEU A 148 -29.64 -8.03 -54.89
C LEU A 148 -29.92 -8.98 -56.09
N ILE A 149 -29.68 -8.49 -57.33
CA ILE A 149 -29.80 -9.29 -58.53
C ILE A 149 -28.76 -10.41 -58.55
N ARG A 150 -27.51 -10.11 -58.20
CA ARG A 150 -26.45 -11.11 -58.13
C ARG A 150 -26.79 -12.24 -57.14
N ILE A 151 -27.27 -11.88 -55.96
CA ILE A 151 -27.65 -12.81 -54.90
C ILE A 151 -28.85 -13.69 -55.34
N ALA A 152 -29.86 -13.07 -55.93
CA ALA A 152 -31.05 -13.77 -56.42
C ALA A 152 -30.72 -14.80 -57.55
N ARG A 153 -29.82 -14.45 -58.47
CA ARG A 153 -29.34 -15.36 -59.52
C ARG A 153 -28.62 -16.60 -58.95
N SER A 154 -27.96 -16.46 -57.79
CA SER A 154 -27.33 -17.58 -57.10
C SER A 154 -28.28 -18.41 -56.22
N GLY A 155 -29.57 -18.15 -56.26
CA GLY A 155 -30.58 -18.91 -55.52
C GLY A 155 -31.20 -18.18 -54.33
N GLY A 156 -30.60 -17.07 -53.87
CA GLY A 156 -31.08 -16.26 -52.76
C GLY A 156 -30.03 -16.06 -51.64
N GLY A 157 -30.26 -15.07 -50.81
CA GLY A 157 -29.32 -14.72 -49.72
C GLY A 157 -29.67 -13.42 -49.05
N TYR A 158 -28.77 -13.00 -48.17
CA TYR A 158 -28.92 -11.79 -47.37
C TYR A 158 -28.04 -10.68 -47.91
N HIS A 159 -28.51 -9.45 -47.78
CA HIS A 159 -27.72 -8.25 -48.00
C HIS A 159 -28.11 -7.16 -46.98
N SER A 160 -27.26 -6.15 -46.79
CA SER A 160 -27.58 -5.02 -45.91
C SER A 160 -27.04 -3.71 -46.51
N PHE A 161 -27.83 -2.67 -46.45
CA PHE A 161 -27.51 -1.34 -46.92
C PHE A 161 -28.30 -0.31 -46.14
N ASP A 162 -27.94 0.97 -46.25
CA ASP A 162 -28.65 2.05 -45.59
C ASP A 162 -29.78 2.54 -46.50
N TRP A 163 -31.01 2.57 -45.96
CA TRP A 163 -32.22 2.88 -46.71
C TRP A 163 -33.18 3.79 -45.92
N PRO A 164 -33.89 4.72 -46.56
CA PRO A 164 -34.89 5.55 -45.87
C PRO A 164 -36.09 4.71 -45.44
N LYS A 165 -36.46 4.80 -44.17
CA LYS A 165 -37.64 4.12 -43.61
C LYS A 165 -38.89 4.73 -44.22
N PRO A 166 -39.87 3.90 -44.64
CA PRO A 166 -41.12 4.39 -45.16
C PRO A 166 -41.96 5.25 -44.19
N SER A 167 -41.85 4.99 -42.86
CA SER A 167 -42.66 5.64 -41.84
C SER A 167 -42.26 7.08 -41.55
N ASP A 168 -40.96 7.41 -41.56
CA ASP A 168 -40.42 8.69 -41.09
C ASP A 168 -39.38 9.33 -42.04
N GLY A 169 -38.91 8.56 -43.04
CA GLY A 169 -37.89 8.98 -44.00
C GLY A 169 -36.47 8.97 -43.44
N VAL A 170 -36.26 8.51 -42.20
CA VAL A 170 -34.92 8.42 -41.58
C VAL A 170 -34.14 7.28 -42.24
N THR A 171 -32.91 7.58 -42.68
CA THR A 171 -32.02 6.56 -43.24
C THR A 171 -31.45 5.69 -42.14
N GLU A 172 -31.77 4.41 -42.19
CA GLU A 172 -31.29 3.40 -41.26
C GLU A 172 -30.76 2.18 -42.01
N ARG A 173 -29.98 1.36 -41.28
CA ARG A 173 -29.51 0.07 -41.80
C ARG A 173 -30.68 -0.88 -42.02
N MET A 174 -30.95 -1.22 -43.29
CA MET A 174 -31.93 -2.22 -43.69
C MET A 174 -31.22 -3.55 -43.94
N PHE A 175 -31.75 -4.61 -43.37
CA PHE A 175 -31.28 -5.97 -43.58
C PHE A 175 -32.35 -6.71 -44.43
N VAL A 176 -31.93 -7.25 -45.56
CA VAL A 176 -32.84 -7.84 -46.54
C VAL A 176 -32.51 -9.31 -46.82
N TYR A 177 -33.54 -10.06 -47.15
CA TYR A 177 -33.41 -11.39 -47.72
C TYR A 177 -34.11 -11.44 -49.09
N VAL A 178 -33.41 -11.89 -50.09
CA VAL A 178 -33.89 -12.00 -51.45
C VAL A 178 -33.83 -13.41 -51.99
N ASN A 179 -34.71 -13.74 -52.90
CA ASN A 179 -34.75 -14.98 -53.67
C ASN A 179 -35.05 -14.69 -55.14
N GLY A 180 -34.57 -15.50 -56.06
CA GLY A 180 -34.85 -15.41 -57.49
C GLY A 180 -36.04 -16.22 -57.92
N LEU A 181 -36.95 -15.61 -58.72
CA LEU A 181 -37.93 -16.34 -59.56
C LEU A 181 -37.28 -16.47 -60.93
N GLN A 182 -36.55 -17.58 -61.11
CA GLN A 182 -35.61 -17.75 -62.23
C GLN A 182 -36.26 -17.71 -63.61
N ASP A 183 -37.48 -18.34 -63.74
CA ASP A 183 -38.18 -18.39 -65.01
C ASP A 183 -38.65 -17.01 -65.51
N TRP A 184 -38.99 -16.12 -64.56
CA TRP A 184 -39.40 -14.73 -64.86
C TRP A 184 -38.26 -13.74 -64.78
N ARG A 185 -37.03 -14.18 -64.32
CA ARG A 185 -35.87 -13.35 -64.11
C ARG A 185 -36.16 -12.23 -63.14
N TRP A 186 -36.87 -12.52 -62.05
CA TRP A 186 -37.22 -11.60 -61.00
C TRP A 186 -36.46 -11.83 -59.71
N VAL A 187 -36.19 -10.75 -59.00
CA VAL A 187 -35.71 -10.72 -57.61
C VAL A 187 -36.90 -10.40 -56.73
N VAL A 188 -37.29 -11.26 -55.86
CA VAL A 188 -38.30 -11.01 -54.84
C VAL A 188 -37.60 -10.91 -53.50
N GLY A 189 -37.81 -9.81 -52.79
CA GLY A 189 -37.14 -9.55 -51.52
C GLY A 189 -38.04 -8.92 -50.48
N THR A 190 -37.60 -9.01 -49.26
CA THR A 190 -38.20 -8.32 -48.13
C THR A 190 -37.10 -7.91 -47.14
N GLY A 191 -37.32 -6.89 -46.30
CA GLY A 191 -36.35 -6.39 -45.40
C GLY A 191 -36.89 -5.83 -44.09
N VAL A 192 -36.07 -5.74 -43.12
CA VAL A 192 -36.35 -5.11 -41.84
C VAL A 192 -35.27 -4.08 -41.52
N PHE A 193 -35.65 -3.00 -40.87
CA PHE A 193 -34.70 -2.05 -40.31
C PHE A 193 -34.16 -2.58 -38.98
N ILE A 194 -32.86 -2.43 -38.75
CA ILE A 194 -32.18 -2.95 -37.58
C ILE A 194 -31.61 -1.86 -36.65
N GLY A 195 -32.13 -0.62 -36.81
CA GLY A 195 -31.72 0.51 -35.99
C GLY A 195 -32.00 0.31 -34.50
N ASP A 196 -33.14 -0.34 -34.17
CA ASP A 196 -33.53 -0.72 -32.83
C ASP A 196 -32.53 -1.74 -32.19
N ILE A 197 -32.02 -2.69 -32.98
CA ILE A 197 -31.01 -3.65 -32.56
C ILE A 197 -29.70 -2.93 -32.26
N LEU A 198 -29.26 -2.08 -33.21
CA LEU A 198 -28.01 -1.34 -33.03
C LEU A 198 -28.06 -0.42 -31.80
N GLN A 199 -29.21 0.20 -31.54
CA GLN A 199 -29.44 1.00 -30.36
C GLN A 199 -29.40 0.16 -29.08
N THR A 200 -30.09 -0.98 -29.07
CA THR A 200 -30.09 -1.91 -27.92
C THR A 200 -28.67 -2.37 -27.57
N VAL A 201 -27.86 -2.71 -28.59
CA VAL A 201 -26.45 -3.10 -28.41
C VAL A 201 -25.62 -1.93 -27.89
N ALA A 202 -25.84 -0.71 -28.40
CA ALA A 202 -25.16 0.49 -27.94
C ALA A 202 -25.49 0.81 -26.47
N ASP A 203 -26.77 0.71 -26.09
CA ASP A 203 -27.23 0.94 -24.72
C ASP A 203 -26.65 -0.11 -23.75
N ALA A 204 -26.66 -1.40 -24.16
CA ALA A 204 -26.03 -2.46 -23.38
C ALA A 204 -24.52 -2.22 -23.17
N ARG A 205 -23.84 -1.70 -24.18
CA ARG A 205 -22.41 -1.34 -24.08
C ARG A 205 -22.18 -0.18 -23.12
N ALA A 206 -23.00 0.85 -23.17
CA ALA A 206 -22.93 1.98 -22.26
C ALA A 206 -23.18 1.57 -20.79
N ASP A 207 -24.18 0.73 -20.56
CA ASP A 207 -24.49 0.18 -19.22
C ASP A 207 -23.33 -0.60 -18.62
N VAL A 208 -22.65 -1.40 -19.45
CA VAL A 208 -21.46 -2.15 -18.99
C VAL A 208 -20.32 -1.22 -18.63
N GLU A 209 -20.04 -0.22 -19.45
CA GLU A 209 -18.99 0.76 -19.16
C GLU A 209 -19.26 1.52 -17.86
N ASP A 210 -20.51 1.89 -17.61
CA ASP A 210 -20.92 2.55 -16.36
C ASP A 210 -20.74 1.64 -15.13
N ARG A 211 -21.12 0.37 -15.24
CA ARG A 211 -20.90 -0.62 -14.15
C ARG A 211 -19.42 -0.83 -13.85
N ILE A 212 -18.57 -0.93 -14.88
CA ILE A 212 -17.12 -1.04 -14.72
C ILE A 212 -16.56 0.19 -14.01
N ARG A 213 -17.01 1.40 -14.40
CA ARG A 213 -16.61 2.65 -13.78
C ARG A 213 -17.02 2.72 -12.31
N GLN A 214 -18.27 2.36 -11.98
CA GLN A 214 -18.74 2.29 -10.59
C GLN A 214 -17.94 1.30 -9.75
N THR A 215 -17.70 0.10 -10.29
CA THR A 215 -16.88 -0.92 -9.62
C THR A 215 -15.48 -0.41 -9.32
N SER A 216 -14.86 0.31 -10.25
CA SER A 216 -13.56 0.93 -10.07
C SER A 216 -13.57 1.97 -8.94
N TYR A 217 -14.63 2.79 -8.82
CA TYR A 217 -14.77 3.74 -7.70
C TYR A 217 -14.89 3.03 -6.35
N TYR A 218 -15.63 1.92 -6.27
CA TYR A 218 -15.71 1.13 -5.02
C TYR A 218 -14.35 0.54 -4.63
N ILE A 219 -13.60 -0.02 -5.59
CA ILE A 219 -12.26 -0.57 -5.33
C ILE A 219 -11.32 0.53 -4.80
N VAL A 220 -11.31 1.71 -5.44
CA VAL A 220 -10.51 2.85 -5.00
C VAL A 220 -10.94 3.34 -3.61
N GLY A 221 -12.24 3.42 -3.34
CA GLY A 221 -12.77 3.80 -2.03
C GLY A 221 -12.33 2.84 -0.92
N ILE A 222 -12.42 1.53 -1.17
CA ILE A 222 -11.97 0.50 -0.23
C ILE A 222 -10.45 0.60 -0.01
N ALA A 223 -9.68 0.83 -1.07
CA ALA A 223 -8.23 1.01 -0.98
C ALA A 223 -7.84 2.20 -0.10
N ILE A 224 -8.50 3.34 -0.29
CA ILE A 224 -8.27 4.55 0.52
C ILE A 224 -8.63 4.27 1.98
N ALA A 225 -9.77 3.64 2.25
CA ALA A 225 -10.19 3.29 3.61
C ALA A 225 -9.19 2.34 4.29
N ALA A 226 -8.68 1.34 3.56
CA ALA A 226 -7.65 0.42 4.06
C ALA A 226 -6.32 1.15 4.35
N LEU A 227 -5.87 2.06 3.49
CA LEU A 227 -4.67 2.88 3.72
C LEU A 227 -4.81 3.79 4.95
N ILE A 228 -5.98 4.41 5.12
CA ILE A 228 -6.28 5.20 6.32
C ILE A 228 -6.21 4.30 7.57
N GLY A 229 -6.78 3.10 7.53
CA GLY A 229 -6.72 2.12 8.62
C GLY A 229 -5.28 1.74 8.98
N VAL A 230 -4.43 1.46 8.00
CA VAL A 230 -3.00 1.18 8.19
C VAL A 230 -2.29 2.39 8.82
N PHE A 231 -2.56 3.59 8.32
CA PHE A 231 -1.97 4.83 8.84
C PHE A 231 -2.37 5.07 10.30
N LEU A 232 -3.66 4.96 10.64
CA LEU A 232 -4.15 5.15 12.01
C LEU A 232 -3.59 4.10 12.96
N SER A 233 -3.48 2.84 12.52
CA SER A 233 -2.89 1.75 13.29
C SER A 233 -1.39 2.03 13.56
N GLY A 234 -0.64 2.43 12.56
CA GLY A 234 0.77 2.81 12.70
C GLY A 234 0.96 4.01 13.63
N MET A 235 0.10 5.02 13.53
CA MET A 235 0.11 6.18 14.42
C MET A 235 -0.18 5.78 15.87
N PHE A 236 -1.18 4.92 16.11
CA PHE A 236 -1.52 4.43 17.44
C PHE A 236 -0.36 3.66 18.08
N ILE A 237 0.28 2.76 17.33
CA ILE A 237 1.44 2.00 17.80
C ILE A 237 2.60 2.95 18.16
N ASN A 238 2.91 3.93 17.31
CA ASN A 238 3.98 4.90 17.54
C ASN A 238 3.73 5.74 18.81
N LEU A 239 2.49 6.22 19.00
CA LEU A 239 2.12 6.97 20.20
C LEU A 239 2.25 6.13 21.48
N ARG A 240 1.87 4.86 21.41
CA ARG A 240 2.00 3.92 22.54
C ARG A 240 3.47 3.65 22.88
N GLU A 241 4.31 3.40 21.88
CA GLU A 241 5.76 3.18 22.09
C GLU A 241 6.44 4.40 22.71
N ARG A 242 6.13 5.62 22.23
CA ARG A 242 6.66 6.86 22.82
C ARG A 242 6.29 6.99 24.29
N ARG A 243 5.01 6.77 24.65
CA ARG A 243 4.57 6.82 26.05
C ARG A 243 5.30 5.80 26.95
N LEU A 244 5.54 4.59 26.45
CA LEU A 244 6.27 3.57 27.18
C LEU A 244 7.76 3.93 27.34
N ALA A 245 8.39 4.50 26.33
CA ALA A 245 9.77 4.97 26.40
C ALA A 245 9.92 6.13 27.40
N ASP A 246 9.00 7.11 27.37
CA ASP A 246 9.00 8.24 28.29
C ASP A 246 8.79 7.79 29.75
N ALA A 247 7.88 6.81 29.97
CA ALA A 247 7.66 6.24 31.30
C ALA A 247 8.92 5.52 31.84
N LYS A 248 9.61 4.73 30.99
CA LYS A 248 10.86 4.08 31.36
C LYS A 248 11.98 5.09 31.65
N LEU A 249 12.10 6.13 30.82
CA LEU A 249 13.11 7.17 31.05
C LEU A 249 12.86 7.87 32.38
N LYS A 250 11.59 8.19 32.69
CA LYS A 250 11.23 8.81 33.98
C LYS A 250 11.57 7.90 35.18
N ASP A 251 11.27 6.60 35.08
CA ASP A 251 11.59 5.62 36.14
C ASP A 251 13.11 5.54 36.37
N LEU A 252 13.90 5.44 35.28
CA LEU A 252 15.36 5.41 35.37
C LEU A 252 15.93 6.69 35.98
N THR A 253 15.42 7.86 35.56
CA THR A 253 15.84 9.14 36.10
C THR A 253 15.54 9.24 37.61
N GLN A 254 14.35 8.79 38.02
CA GLN A 254 13.99 8.78 39.44
C GLN A 254 14.91 7.87 40.26
N ARG A 255 15.23 6.69 39.77
CA ARG A 255 16.18 5.76 40.44
C ARG A 255 17.57 6.38 40.60
N ILE A 256 18.05 7.12 39.59
CA ILE A 256 19.34 7.83 39.69
C ILE A 256 19.29 8.87 40.80
N ILE A 257 18.19 9.67 40.86
CA ILE A 257 18.02 10.68 41.91
C ILE A 257 17.96 10.04 43.30
N ASP A 258 17.15 8.99 43.44
CA ASP A 258 17.02 8.28 44.73
C ASP A 258 18.36 7.71 45.20
N THR A 259 19.11 7.02 44.33
CA THR A 259 20.43 6.51 44.60
C THR A 259 21.42 7.61 44.98
N GLN A 260 21.38 8.74 44.30
CA GLN A 260 22.24 9.89 44.60
C GLN A 260 21.89 10.50 45.97
N GLU A 261 20.63 10.60 46.34
CA GLU A 261 20.22 11.12 47.64
C GLU A 261 20.57 10.15 48.82
N GLU A 262 20.41 8.81 48.60
CA GLU A 262 20.85 7.82 49.55
C GLU A 262 22.36 7.92 49.82
N GLU A 263 23.17 8.03 48.76
CA GLU A 263 24.62 8.18 48.87
C GLU A 263 25.00 9.50 49.57
N ARG A 264 24.32 10.59 49.27
CA ARG A 264 24.48 11.86 49.93
C ARG A 264 24.17 11.79 51.42
N GLY A 265 23.07 11.08 51.78
CA GLY A 265 22.68 10.85 53.18
C GLY A 265 23.66 9.94 53.90
N ARG A 266 24.24 8.94 53.23
CA ARG A 266 25.29 8.08 53.78
C ARG A 266 26.54 8.87 54.15
N VAL A 267 27.03 9.67 53.21
CA VAL A 267 28.21 10.53 53.39
C VAL A 267 28.02 11.55 54.53
N ALA A 268 26.86 12.19 54.57
CA ALA A 268 26.54 13.15 55.64
C ALA A 268 26.57 12.50 57.03
N ARG A 269 26.06 11.27 57.17
CA ARG A 269 26.11 10.52 58.46
C ARG A 269 27.52 10.12 58.83
N GLU A 270 28.33 9.61 57.88
CA GLU A 270 29.73 9.24 58.16
C GLU A 270 30.56 10.46 58.60
N LEU A 271 30.36 11.59 57.97
CA LEU A 271 31.01 12.85 58.37
C LEU A 271 30.54 13.29 59.76
N HIS A 272 29.23 13.23 60.03
CA HIS A 272 28.68 13.70 61.29
C HIS A 272 29.10 12.80 62.47
N ASP A 273 28.96 11.49 62.32
CA ASP A 273 29.14 10.57 63.43
C ASP A 273 30.62 10.24 63.68
N GLY A 274 31.43 10.12 62.63
CA GLY A 274 32.85 9.82 62.76
C GLY A 274 33.68 11.05 63.15
N ILE A 275 33.67 12.05 62.27
CA ILE A 275 34.58 13.20 62.42
C ILE A 275 34.16 14.12 63.56
N ASN A 276 32.86 14.42 63.75
CA ASN A 276 32.43 15.28 64.86
C ASN A 276 32.75 14.65 66.21
N GLN A 277 32.56 13.34 66.38
CA GLN A 277 32.90 12.70 67.64
C GLN A 277 34.39 12.76 67.94
N MET A 278 35.27 12.53 66.94
CA MET A 278 36.70 12.68 67.11
C MET A 278 37.10 14.11 67.47
N LEU A 279 36.54 15.14 66.78
CA LEU A 279 36.83 16.54 67.08
C LEU A 279 36.32 16.98 68.46
N VAL A 280 35.19 16.46 68.94
CA VAL A 280 34.72 16.65 70.32
C VAL A 280 35.68 16.02 71.31
N GLY A 281 36.19 14.81 71.05
CA GLY A 281 37.23 14.15 71.89
C GLY A 281 38.53 14.99 71.96
N VAL A 282 39.00 15.49 70.80
CA VAL A 282 40.15 16.42 70.71
C VAL A 282 39.92 17.69 71.55
N ARG A 283 38.76 18.29 71.46
CA ARG A 283 38.41 19.49 72.23
C ARG A 283 38.46 19.22 73.70
N TYR A 284 37.91 18.12 74.21
CA TYR A 284 37.98 17.74 75.62
C TYR A 284 39.41 17.47 76.08
N ALA A 285 40.23 16.80 75.28
CA ALA A 285 41.66 16.55 75.60
C ALA A 285 42.44 17.87 75.71
N LEU A 286 42.23 18.80 74.81
CA LEU A 286 42.87 20.12 74.83
C LEU A 286 42.38 21.01 76.00
N GLU A 287 41.08 20.99 76.29
CA GLU A 287 40.52 21.70 77.43
C GLU A 287 41.09 21.15 78.78
N LEU A 288 41.21 19.82 78.90
CA LEU A 288 41.82 19.16 80.04
C LEU A 288 43.31 19.52 80.14
N ALA A 289 44.05 19.51 79.04
CA ALA A 289 45.46 19.93 79.01
C ALA A 289 45.63 21.35 79.50
N ARG A 290 44.82 22.28 79.01
CA ARG A 290 44.83 23.69 79.44
C ARG A 290 44.52 23.88 80.95
N ARG A 291 43.58 23.13 81.46
CA ARG A 291 43.21 23.16 82.90
C ARG A 291 44.32 22.58 83.74
N ARG A 292 44.96 21.49 83.36
CA ARG A 292 46.10 20.85 84.08
C ARG A 292 47.33 21.78 84.07
N LEU A 293 47.62 22.46 82.95
CA LEU A 293 48.67 23.40 82.82
C LEU A 293 48.55 24.56 83.81
N GLY A 294 47.30 25.11 83.97
CA GLY A 294 46.99 26.21 84.88
C GLY A 294 47.14 25.83 86.37
N LEU A 295 47.10 24.53 86.64
CA LEU A 295 47.29 23.94 88.00
C LEU A 295 48.69 23.45 88.29
N GLY A 296 49.63 23.51 87.34
CA GLY A 296 50.98 23.03 87.47
C GLY A 296 51.11 21.45 87.44
N ASP A 297 50.04 20.76 86.88
CA ASP A 297 50.04 19.31 86.89
C ASP A 297 50.87 18.77 85.70
N THR A 298 51.83 17.92 86.05
CA THR A 298 52.79 17.29 85.07
C THR A 298 52.11 16.44 84.00
N ARG A 299 50.85 16.03 84.20
CA ARG A 299 50.04 15.28 83.25
C ARG A 299 49.45 16.16 82.12
N ALA A 300 49.71 17.45 82.12
CA ALA A 300 49.24 18.37 81.04
C ALA A 300 49.80 17.98 79.69
N SER A 301 51.09 17.56 79.63
CA SER A 301 51.73 17.11 78.39
C SER A 301 51.08 15.83 77.83
N GLU A 302 50.63 14.90 78.64
CA GLU A 302 49.95 13.66 78.24
C GLU A 302 48.57 14.03 77.63
N SER A 303 47.83 14.94 78.25
CA SER A 303 46.56 15.41 77.71
C SER A 303 46.69 16.13 76.39
N LEU A 304 47.75 16.93 76.20
CA LEU A 304 48.06 17.59 74.95
C LEU A 304 48.43 16.58 73.85
N GLY A 305 49.22 15.52 74.20
CA GLY A 305 49.53 14.43 73.29
C GLY A 305 48.29 13.72 72.79
N LYS A 306 47.34 13.37 73.69
CA LYS A 306 46.03 12.81 73.28
C LYS A 306 45.21 13.69 72.38
N GLY A 307 45.28 15.01 72.55
CA GLY A 307 44.63 15.94 71.65
C GLY A 307 45.25 15.98 70.24
N ILE A 308 46.59 15.92 70.19
CA ILE A 308 47.33 15.92 68.91
C ILE A 308 47.10 14.61 68.16
N ASP A 309 47.14 13.47 68.83
CA ASP A 309 46.87 12.16 68.24
C ASP A 309 45.46 12.05 67.73
N GLY A 310 44.47 12.52 68.50
CA GLY A 310 43.07 12.57 68.07
C GLY A 310 42.84 13.47 66.88
N LEU A 311 43.55 14.63 66.80
CA LEU A 311 43.48 15.51 65.60
C LEU A 311 44.08 14.81 64.37
N GLY A 312 45.21 14.12 64.55
CA GLY A 312 45.82 13.28 63.50
C GLY A 312 44.85 12.26 62.96
N GLY A 313 44.15 11.53 63.85
CA GLY A 313 43.11 10.56 63.48
C GLY A 313 41.92 11.18 62.70
N ALA A 314 41.45 12.35 63.14
CA ALA A 314 40.37 13.05 62.42
C ALA A 314 40.78 13.53 61.01
N ILE A 315 42.02 13.97 60.85
CA ILE A 315 42.58 14.37 59.54
C ILE A 315 42.67 13.15 58.61
N GLN A 316 43.09 11.99 59.12
CA GLN A 316 43.13 10.75 58.34
C GLN A 316 41.75 10.28 57.93
N GLU A 317 40.79 10.38 58.80
CA GLU A 317 39.40 10.00 58.48
C GLU A 317 38.76 10.90 57.43
N VAL A 318 38.98 12.23 57.50
CA VAL A 318 38.57 13.16 56.42
C VAL A 318 39.21 12.78 55.08
N ARG A 319 40.50 12.45 55.10
CA ARG A 319 41.20 11.99 53.87
C ARG A 319 40.67 10.66 53.36
N ARG A 320 40.26 9.75 54.22
CA ARG A 320 39.62 8.47 53.85
C ARG A 320 38.30 8.75 53.14
N ILE A 321 37.38 9.51 53.74
CA ILE A 321 36.08 9.85 53.17
C ILE A 321 36.23 10.64 51.87
N SER A 322 37.19 11.57 51.81
CA SER A 322 37.46 12.32 50.58
C SER A 322 37.97 11.42 49.46
N ARG A 323 38.78 10.41 49.76
CA ARG A 323 39.23 9.37 48.78
C ARG A 323 38.09 8.51 48.30
N ASP A 324 37.13 8.17 49.16
CA ASP A 324 35.96 7.37 48.81
C ASP A 324 34.97 8.16 47.94
N LEU A 325 34.88 9.48 48.12
CA LEU A 325 34.01 10.36 47.32
C LEU A 325 34.62 10.73 45.98
N ARG A 326 35.90 11.15 45.96
CA ARG A 326 36.64 11.46 44.75
C ARG A 326 38.13 11.17 44.98
N PRO A 327 38.72 10.23 44.27
CA PRO A 327 40.11 9.89 44.44
C PRO A 327 41.01 11.06 43.92
N GLY A 328 41.36 11.99 44.77
CA GLY A 328 42.26 13.14 44.40
C GLY A 328 43.59 12.67 43.82
N VAL A 329 44.05 11.46 44.18
CA VAL A 329 45.23 10.83 43.61
C VAL A 329 45.10 10.56 42.11
N LEU A 330 43.87 10.41 41.60
CA LEU A 330 43.58 10.26 40.17
C LEU A 330 43.82 11.52 39.38
N ASP A 331 43.46 12.67 39.97
CA ASP A 331 43.63 13.97 39.35
C ASP A 331 45.11 14.39 39.30
N ASP A 332 45.86 14.09 40.39
CA ASP A 332 47.26 14.52 40.54
C ASP A 332 48.26 13.61 39.83
N LEU A 333 48.08 12.32 39.88
CA LEU A 333 49.08 11.32 39.46
C LEU A 333 48.65 10.44 38.27
N GLY A 334 47.34 10.44 37.90
CA GLY A 334 46.76 9.59 36.88
C GLY A 334 46.46 8.15 37.36
N LEU A 335 45.79 7.33 36.50
CA LEU A 335 45.20 6.04 36.86
C LEU A 335 46.22 5.03 37.33
N GLY A 336 47.34 4.83 36.63
CA GLY A 336 48.34 3.80 36.97
C GLY A 336 48.97 4.00 38.37
N PRO A 337 49.53 5.19 38.67
CA PRO A 337 50.03 5.50 40.00
C PRO A 337 48.94 5.43 41.09
N ALA A 338 47.72 5.88 40.81
CA ALA A 338 46.62 5.80 41.76
C ALA A 338 46.24 4.34 42.12
N LEU A 339 46.18 3.46 41.14
CA LEU A 339 45.95 2.04 41.36
C LEU A 339 47.08 1.38 42.16
N LYS A 340 48.34 1.78 41.88
CA LYS A 340 49.48 1.32 42.64
C LYS A 340 49.35 1.69 44.12
N VAL A 341 49.04 2.94 44.43
CA VAL A 341 48.83 3.38 45.83
C VAL A 341 47.67 2.59 46.49
N LEU A 342 46.60 2.34 45.77
CA LEU A 342 45.45 1.57 46.26
C LEU A 342 45.82 0.15 46.62
N ILE A 343 46.64 -0.51 45.80
CA ILE A 343 47.07 -1.90 45.97
C ILE A 343 48.13 -1.98 47.10
N ASP A 344 49.08 -1.05 47.18
CA ASP A 344 50.08 -0.96 48.22
C ASP A 344 49.41 -0.73 49.61
N ASP A 345 48.43 0.16 49.72
CA ASP A 345 47.59 0.38 50.89
C ASP A 345 46.82 -0.91 51.31
N PHE A 346 46.24 -1.59 50.35
CA PHE A 346 45.56 -2.87 50.60
C PHE A 346 46.51 -3.93 51.15
N SER A 347 47.68 -4.13 50.51
CA SER A 347 48.70 -5.08 50.95
C SER A 347 49.20 -4.77 52.37
N THR A 348 49.45 -3.51 52.68
CA THR A 348 49.88 -3.05 54.00
C THR A 348 48.85 -3.30 55.09
N ARG A 349 47.57 -3.11 54.77
CA ARG A 349 46.45 -3.25 55.72
C ARG A 349 46.07 -4.71 55.98
N THR A 350 46.10 -5.55 54.95
CA THR A 350 45.61 -6.96 55.02
C THR A 350 46.71 -7.96 55.20
N GLY A 351 47.98 -7.60 54.94
CA GLY A 351 49.12 -8.56 54.93
C GLY A 351 49.19 -9.46 53.71
N VAL A 352 48.31 -9.21 52.69
CA VAL A 352 48.31 -9.99 51.45
C VAL A 352 49.41 -9.49 50.53
N GLU A 353 50.26 -10.39 50.02
CA GLU A 353 51.26 -9.99 49.02
C GLU A 353 50.62 -9.56 47.74
N ALA A 354 50.93 -8.37 47.22
CA ALA A 354 50.36 -7.79 46.03
C ALA A 354 51.43 -7.46 44.98
N THR A 355 51.22 -7.93 43.75
CA THR A 355 52.03 -7.53 42.60
C THR A 355 51.16 -6.70 41.65
N PHE A 356 51.74 -5.60 41.19
CA PHE A 356 51.05 -4.66 40.26
C PHE A 356 51.89 -4.39 39.01
N GLU A 357 51.35 -4.73 37.87
CA GLU A 357 51.97 -4.46 36.58
C GLU A 357 51.09 -3.52 35.80
N THR A 358 51.63 -2.41 35.31
CA THR A 358 50.85 -1.46 34.49
C THR A 358 51.64 -0.98 33.28
N VAL A 359 50.94 -0.82 32.19
CA VAL A 359 51.46 -0.18 30.95
C VAL A 359 51.11 1.32 31.01
N VAL A 360 52.12 2.16 30.77
CA VAL A 360 51.91 3.61 30.82
C VAL A 360 51.06 4.08 29.63
N PHE A 361 49.74 4.19 29.84
CA PHE A 361 48.83 4.81 28.88
C PHE A 361 48.70 6.31 29.16
N ARG A 362 49.51 7.12 28.51
CA ARG A 362 49.29 8.57 28.56
C ARG A 362 48.07 8.97 27.77
N ASN A 363 47.05 9.51 28.47
CA ASN A 363 45.88 10.24 27.92
C ASN A 363 44.97 9.53 26.88
N ARG A 364 44.72 8.22 27.01
CA ARG A 364 43.73 7.52 26.14
C ARG A 364 42.37 7.31 26.79
N LEU A 365 42.23 7.55 28.09
CA LEU A 365 40.98 7.41 28.81
C LEU A 365 40.46 8.76 29.22
N ASP A 366 39.15 9.01 29.03
CA ASP A 366 38.47 10.18 29.58
C ASP A 366 38.42 10.14 31.12
N GLU A 367 38.01 11.23 31.75
CA GLU A 367 37.95 11.32 33.20
C GLU A 367 36.99 10.32 33.81
N GLU A 368 35.82 10.10 33.18
CA GLU A 368 34.78 9.19 33.65
C GLU A 368 35.27 7.72 33.63
N ALA A 369 35.94 7.31 32.55
CA ALA A 369 36.52 5.97 32.46
C ALA A 369 37.62 5.74 33.48
N ARG A 370 38.47 6.74 33.76
CA ARG A 370 39.51 6.66 34.82
C ARG A 370 38.90 6.45 36.21
N ILE A 371 37.85 7.21 36.52
CA ILE A 371 37.13 7.09 37.80
C ILE A 371 36.48 5.72 37.92
N ALA A 372 35.80 5.25 36.83
CA ALA A 372 35.14 3.97 36.81
C ALA A 372 36.12 2.81 37.06
N LEU A 373 37.27 2.80 36.36
CA LEU A 373 38.30 1.75 36.54
C LEU A 373 38.90 1.75 37.94
N TYR A 374 39.13 2.92 38.50
CA TYR A 374 39.61 3.03 39.87
C TYR A 374 38.60 2.45 40.88
N ARG A 375 37.31 2.79 40.71
CA ARG A 375 36.25 2.22 41.57
C ARG A 375 36.09 0.72 41.44
N ILE A 376 36.18 0.18 40.21
CA ILE A 376 36.16 -1.27 39.97
C ILE A 376 37.30 -1.96 40.74
N ALA A 377 38.51 -1.40 40.66
CA ALA A 377 39.66 -1.92 41.37
C ALA A 377 39.48 -1.86 42.91
N GLN A 378 38.97 -0.74 43.41
CA GLN A 378 38.67 -0.54 44.84
C GLN A 378 37.65 -1.56 45.33
N GLU A 379 36.56 -1.78 44.61
CA GLU A 379 35.52 -2.75 44.98
C GLU A 379 36.04 -4.18 44.87
N ALA A 380 36.84 -4.48 43.86
CA ALA A 380 37.47 -5.78 43.71
C ALA A 380 38.39 -6.13 44.91
N LEU A 381 39.23 -5.18 45.35
CA LEU A 381 40.10 -5.35 46.54
C LEU A 381 39.28 -5.50 47.82
N ASN A 382 38.19 -4.73 47.98
CA ASN A 382 37.28 -4.84 49.12
C ASN A 382 36.59 -6.22 49.17
N ASN A 383 36.18 -6.71 48.01
CA ASN A 383 35.61 -8.06 47.89
C ASN A 383 36.63 -9.18 48.21
N ILE A 384 37.89 -8.99 47.85
CA ILE A 384 38.98 -9.90 48.19
C ILE A 384 39.17 -9.93 49.72
N ASP A 385 39.25 -8.77 50.36
CA ASP A 385 39.38 -8.65 51.81
C ASP A 385 38.25 -9.37 52.54
N ARG A 386 37.02 -9.20 52.12
CA ARG A 386 35.84 -9.75 52.79
C ARG A 386 35.57 -11.22 52.52
N HIS A 387 35.97 -11.72 51.35
CA HIS A 387 35.44 -12.99 50.88
C HIS A 387 36.48 -14.00 50.40
N SER A 388 37.73 -13.62 50.07
CA SER A 388 38.61 -14.56 49.34
C SER A 388 39.60 -15.32 50.18
N GLN A 389 40.00 -14.85 51.39
CA GLN A 389 41.12 -15.40 52.19
C GLN A 389 42.43 -15.58 51.39
N ALA A 390 42.63 -14.79 50.36
CA ALA A 390 43.79 -14.87 49.48
C ALA A 390 45.03 -14.41 50.18
N THR A 391 46.16 -15.08 49.93
CA THR A 391 47.51 -14.74 50.49
C THR A 391 48.30 -13.90 49.48
N THR A 392 47.95 -13.96 48.18
CA THR A 392 48.60 -13.24 47.09
C THR A 392 47.60 -12.70 46.10
N ILE A 393 47.83 -11.53 45.54
CA ILE A 393 47.05 -10.94 44.44
C ILE A 393 47.98 -10.42 43.35
N ALA A 394 47.54 -10.54 42.10
CA ALA A 394 48.18 -9.93 40.93
C ALA A 394 47.15 -9.00 40.23
N ALA A 395 47.55 -7.79 39.94
CA ALA A 395 46.68 -6.78 39.31
C ALA A 395 47.42 -6.02 38.22
#